data_8012b87a9f73c2021428cb7665c52554
#
_entry.id   8012b87a9f73c2021428cb7665c52554
#
_cell.length_a   1.000
_cell.length_b   1.000
_cell.length_c   1.000
_cell.angle_alpha   90.00
_cell.angle_beta   90.00
_cell.angle_gamma   90.00
#
_symmetry.space_group_name_H-M   'P 1'
#
loop_
_entity.id
_entity.type
_entity.pdbx_description
1 polymer ?
#
loop_
_entity_poly.entity_id
_entity_poly.type
_entity_poly.pdbx_seq_one_letter_code
_entity_poly.pdbx_strand_id
1 'polypeptide(L)'
;MRIEPYRVALEELISIDAALNANMEYISLVLNEAVPIEDSEREAIESYLLQKYNVPIYNYTHEQLIERNFAEQGGTRLKGILLTIEEHKPSDDTNEMTLEVSKYRANEGAIALEMILAYQEGQWEISGYVTERES
;
A
#
# COMPACT_ATOMS: atom_id res chain seq x y z
N MET A 1 14.79 9.74 1.27
CA MET A 1 13.42 10.16 0.99
C MET A 1 12.57 8.94 0.66
N ARG A 2 11.36 8.85 1.19
CA ARG A 2 10.54 7.63 1.12
C ARG A 2 9.63 7.53 -0.09
N ILE A 3 9.55 8.58 -0.90
CA ILE A 3 8.63 8.60 -2.05
C ILE A 3 8.90 7.44 -3.01
N GLU A 4 10.14 7.31 -3.46
CA GLU A 4 10.48 6.30 -4.46
C GLU A 4 10.33 4.86 -3.97
N PRO A 5 10.90 4.48 -2.81
CA PRO A 5 10.72 3.09 -2.37
C PRO A 5 9.26 2.75 -2.07
N TYR A 6 8.50 3.68 -1.51
CA TYR A 6 7.08 3.44 -1.26
C TYR A 6 6.31 3.31 -2.57
N ARG A 7 6.61 4.15 -3.55
CA ARG A 7 5.99 4.06 -4.87
C ARG A 7 6.25 2.71 -5.52
N VAL A 8 7.49 2.25 -5.49
CA VAL A 8 7.87 0.95 -6.05
C VAL A 8 7.10 -0.19 -5.35
N ALA A 9 7.05 -0.14 -4.02
CA ALA A 9 6.34 -1.17 -3.25
C ALA A 9 4.84 -1.18 -3.55
N LEU A 10 4.21 0.01 -3.60
CA LEU A 10 2.78 0.11 -3.88
C LEU A 10 2.45 -0.35 -5.29
N GLU A 11 3.25 0.02 -6.27
CA GLU A 11 3.04 -0.39 -7.65
C GLU A 11 3.07 -1.91 -7.78
N GLU A 12 4.04 -2.57 -7.14
CA GLU A 12 4.12 -4.02 -7.12
C GLU A 12 2.92 -4.62 -6.40
N LEU A 13 2.60 -4.11 -5.22
CA LEU A 13 1.48 -4.61 -4.41
C LEU A 13 0.15 -4.54 -5.15
N ILE A 14 -0.12 -3.42 -5.82
CA ILE A 14 -1.37 -3.26 -6.56
C ILE A 14 -1.42 -4.21 -7.76
N SER A 15 -0.28 -4.53 -8.35
CA SER A 15 -0.23 -5.44 -9.49
C SER A 15 -0.46 -6.91 -9.11
N ILE A 16 -0.17 -7.27 -7.85
CA ILE A 16 -0.37 -8.64 -7.39
C ILE A 16 -1.88 -8.87 -7.21
N ASP A 17 -2.37 -9.99 -7.73
CA ASP A 17 -3.79 -10.34 -7.71
C ASP A 17 -4.65 -9.17 -8.22
N ALA A 18 -4.41 -8.82 -9.46
CA ALA A 18 -5.07 -7.68 -10.08
C ALA A 18 -6.59 -7.78 -10.12
N ALA A 19 -7.15 -8.99 -9.96
CA ALA A 19 -8.60 -9.17 -9.91
C ALA A 19 -9.22 -8.42 -8.72
N LEU A 20 -8.47 -8.21 -7.64
CA LEU A 20 -8.96 -7.45 -6.49
C LEU A 20 -9.17 -5.97 -6.83
N ASN A 21 -8.57 -5.48 -7.91
CA ASN A 21 -8.71 -4.09 -8.32
C ASN A 21 -9.94 -3.85 -9.19
N ALA A 22 -10.69 -4.90 -9.55
CA ALA A 22 -11.80 -4.79 -10.50
C ALA A 22 -12.85 -3.78 -10.00
N ASN A 23 -13.14 -2.78 -10.83
CA ASN A 23 -14.15 -1.77 -10.55
C ASN A 23 -13.94 -1.03 -9.23
N MET A 24 -12.71 -0.90 -8.77
CA MET A 24 -12.44 -0.19 -7.52
C MET A 24 -12.84 1.28 -7.65
N GLU A 25 -13.55 1.79 -6.66
CA GLU A 25 -14.04 3.16 -6.65
C GLU A 25 -13.10 4.12 -5.94
N TYR A 26 -12.12 3.60 -5.20
CA TYR A 26 -11.15 4.40 -4.46
C TYR A 26 -9.95 3.54 -4.07
N ILE A 27 -8.91 4.23 -3.63
CA ILE A 27 -7.77 3.61 -2.93
C ILE A 27 -7.67 4.31 -1.58
N SER A 28 -7.64 3.53 -0.49
CA SER A 28 -7.37 4.08 0.83
C SER A 28 -5.97 3.63 1.23
N LEU A 29 -5.10 4.59 1.54
CA LEU A 29 -3.70 4.32 1.89
C LEU A 29 -3.45 4.71 3.34
N VAL A 30 -3.10 3.73 4.17
CA VAL A 30 -2.76 3.95 5.57
C VAL A 30 -1.28 3.69 5.76
N LEU A 31 -0.57 4.72 6.20
CA LEU A 31 0.86 4.64 6.48
C LEU A 31 1.05 4.53 7.98
N ASN A 32 1.81 3.53 8.42
CA ASN A 32 2.09 3.36 9.84
C ASN A 32 3.06 4.45 10.29
N GLU A 33 2.75 5.11 11.40
CA GLU A 33 3.51 6.25 11.90
C GLU A 33 4.73 5.86 12.75
N ALA A 34 5.03 4.57 12.87
CA ALA A 34 6.22 4.14 13.60
C ALA A 34 7.50 4.72 13.00
N VAL A 35 7.51 4.95 11.69
CA VAL A 35 8.57 5.71 11.02
C VAL A 35 7.88 6.91 10.38
N PRO A 36 8.05 8.11 10.93
CA PRO A 36 7.34 9.28 10.43
C PRO A 36 7.65 9.60 8.97
N ILE A 37 6.61 9.92 8.22
CA ILE A 37 6.72 10.40 6.85
C ILE A 37 6.26 11.86 6.82
N GLU A 38 6.94 12.68 6.08
CA GLU A 38 6.56 14.08 5.97
C GLU A 38 5.30 14.25 5.13
N ASP A 39 4.53 15.30 5.41
CA ASP A 39 3.29 15.57 4.68
C ASP A 39 3.54 15.73 3.18
N SER A 40 4.64 16.35 2.79
CA SER A 40 4.99 16.51 1.38
C SER A 40 5.24 15.17 0.70
N GLU A 41 5.84 14.23 1.42
CA GLU A 41 6.06 12.87 0.89
C GLU A 41 4.74 12.13 0.73
N ARG A 42 3.85 12.23 1.72
CA ARG A 42 2.53 11.62 1.66
C ARG A 42 1.74 12.17 0.48
N GLU A 43 1.74 13.48 0.30
CA GLU A 43 1.04 14.12 -0.81
C GLU A 43 1.57 13.67 -2.17
N ALA A 44 2.88 13.51 -2.29
CA ALA A 44 3.50 13.06 -3.53
C ALA A 44 3.08 11.64 -3.87
N ILE A 45 3.03 10.76 -2.86
CA ILE A 45 2.60 9.36 -3.05
C ILE A 45 1.13 9.32 -3.44
N GLU A 46 0.28 10.09 -2.76
CA GLU A 46 -1.15 10.13 -3.06
C GLU A 46 -1.41 10.68 -4.45
N SER A 47 -0.69 11.72 -4.86
CA SER A 47 -0.80 12.29 -6.20
C SER A 47 -0.41 11.28 -7.28
N TYR A 48 0.65 10.52 -7.03
CA TYR A 48 1.08 9.47 -7.94
C TYR A 48 -0.04 8.43 -8.14
N LEU A 49 -0.64 7.97 -7.04
CA LEU A 49 -1.72 6.99 -7.10
C LEU A 49 -2.95 7.55 -7.82
N LEU A 50 -3.31 8.79 -7.52
CA LEU A 50 -4.44 9.45 -8.17
C LEU A 50 -4.24 9.53 -9.68
N GLN A 51 -3.06 9.92 -10.12
CA GLN A 51 -2.77 10.05 -11.55
C GLN A 51 -2.74 8.71 -12.26
N LYS A 52 -2.18 7.69 -11.61
CA LYS A 52 -2.02 6.38 -12.24
C LYS A 52 -3.33 5.60 -12.31
N TYR A 53 -4.11 5.63 -11.24
CA TYR A 53 -5.31 4.78 -11.13
C TYR A 53 -6.61 5.54 -11.33
N ASN A 54 -6.55 6.86 -11.32
CA ASN A 54 -7.69 7.74 -11.61
C ASN A 54 -8.91 7.47 -10.71
N VAL A 55 -8.65 7.27 -9.43
CA VAL A 55 -9.68 7.11 -8.40
C VAL A 55 -9.33 7.99 -7.21
N PRO A 56 -10.31 8.40 -6.40
CA PRO A 56 -10.02 9.16 -5.18
C PRO A 56 -9.09 8.40 -4.25
N ILE A 57 -8.22 9.12 -3.57
CA ILE A 57 -7.26 8.56 -2.62
C ILE A 57 -7.62 9.04 -1.23
N TYR A 58 -7.87 8.10 -0.33
CA TYR A 58 -8.22 8.36 1.06
C TYR A 58 -7.14 7.81 1.99
N ASN A 59 -7.25 8.11 3.27
CA ASN A 59 -6.38 7.56 4.30
C ASN A 59 -7.20 6.98 5.45
N TYR A 60 -8.28 6.31 5.12
CA TYR A 60 -9.18 5.70 6.10
C TYR A 60 -8.78 4.27 6.39
N THR A 61 -8.87 3.90 7.69
CA THR A 61 -8.69 2.51 8.10
C THR A 61 -9.89 1.67 7.68
N HIS A 62 -9.78 0.36 7.79
CA HIS A 62 -10.89 -0.55 7.47
C HIS A 62 -12.16 -0.17 8.24
N GLU A 63 -12.03 0.09 9.53
CA GLU A 63 -13.15 0.46 10.37
C GLU A 63 -13.81 1.76 9.88
N GLN A 64 -12.99 2.76 9.55
CA GLN A 64 -13.50 4.03 9.04
C GLN A 64 -14.21 3.86 7.70
N LEU A 65 -13.70 2.99 6.84
CA LEU A 65 -14.35 2.73 5.54
C LEU A 65 -15.71 2.10 5.72
N ILE A 66 -15.85 1.17 6.67
CA ILE A 66 -17.14 0.56 6.96
C ILE A 66 -18.11 1.61 7.53
N GLU A 67 -17.66 2.43 8.48
CA GLU A 67 -18.48 3.47 9.08
C GLU A 67 -18.96 4.51 8.09
N ARG A 68 -18.17 4.78 7.05
CA ARG A 68 -18.48 5.80 6.03
C ARG A 68 -19.22 5.23 4.83
N ASN A 69 -19.64 3.97 4.89
CA ASN A 69 -20.38 3.30 3.83
C ASN A 69 -19.58 3.13 2.53
N PHE A 70 -18.29 2.91 2.65
CA PHE A 70 -17.42 2.61 1.50
C PHE A 70 -17.30 1.10 1.24
N ALA A 71 -18.14 0.29 1.90
CA ALA A 71 -18.26 -1.14 1.64
C ALA A 71 -19.54 -1.40 0.85
N GLU A 72 -19.58 -2.55 0.18
CA GLU A 72 -20.78 -2.97 -0.56
C GLU A 72 -21.94 -3.21 0.40
N GLN A 73 -23.12 -2.91 -0.07
CA GLN A 73 -24.34 -3.01 0.75
C GLN A 73 -24.55 -4.45 1.23
N GLY A 74 -24.77 -4.57 2.52
CA GLY A 74 -25.04 -5.88 3.13
C GLY A 74 -23.83 -6.75 3.35
N GLY A 75 -22.61 -6.21 3.13
CA GLY A 75 -21.39 -6.98 3.28
C GLY A 75 -20.22 -6.19 3.80
N THR A 76 -19.07 -6.85 3.86
CA THR A 76 -17.82 -6.23 4.31
C THR A 76 -16.84 -5.99 3.16
N ARG A 77 -17.22 -6.42 1.93
CA ARG A 77 -16.37 -6.18 0.77
C ARG A 77 -16.30 -4.69 0.48
N LEU A 78 -15.09 -4.17 0.38
CA LEU A 78 -14.89 -2.76 0.09
C LEU A 78 -15.20 -2.44 -1.37
N LYS A 79 -15.70 -1.22 -1.61
CA LYS A 79 -15.91 -0.74 -2.98
C LYS A 79 -14.61 -0.34 -3.66
N GLY A 80 -13.53 -0.28 -2.92
CA GLY A 80 -12.19 0.00 -3.40
C GLY A 80 -11.20 -0.90 -2.70
N ILE A 81 -9.95 -0.51 -2.68
CA ILE A 81 -8.90 -1.28 -2.02
C ILE A 81 -8.29 -0.49 -0.87
N LEU A 82 -7.90 -1.21 0.17
CA LEU A 82 -7.19 -0.65 1.31
C LEU A 82 -5.75 -1.12 1.26
N LEU A 83 -4.83 -0.18 1.19
CA LEU A 83 -3.39 -0.45 1.17
C LEU A 83 -2.78 0.03 2.48
N THR A 84 -1.92 -0.79 3.06
CA THR A 84 -1.18 -0.39 4.26
C THR A 84 0.31 -0.58 4.03
N ILE A 85 1.10 0.31 4.60
CA ILE A 85 2.56 0.20 4.61
C ILE A 85 3.05 0.43 6.03
N GLU A 86 3.90 -0.48 6.49
CA GLU A 86 4.62 -0.32 7.74
C GLU A 86 6.09 -0.51 7.43
N GLU A 87 6.90 0.51 7.67
CA GLU A 87 8.33 0.42 7.48
C GLU A 87 8.94 -0.20 8.73
N HIS A 88 9.68 -1.30 8.55
CA HIS A 88 10.37 -1.90 9.66
C HIS A 88 11.57 -1.04 10.03
N LYS A 89 12.03 -1.22 11.28
CA LYS A 89 13.18 -0.47 11.77
C LYS A 89 14.33 -0.57 10.77
N PRO A 90 14.88 0.56 10.33
CA PRO A 90 15.93 0.55 9.31
C PRO A 90 17.11 -0.30 9.76
N SER A 91 17.66 -1.07 8.82
CA SER A 91 18.92 -1.76 9.04
C SER A 91 20.05 -0.72 9.04
N ASP A 92 21.26 -1.14 9.43
CA ASP A 92 22.42 -0.25 9.34
C ASP A 92 22.79 0.08 7.90
N ASP A 93 22.25 -0.67 6.95
CA ASP A 93 22.45 -0.43 5.53
C ASP A 93 21.44 0.57 5.01
N THR A 94 21.90 1.77 4.65
CA THR A 94 21.04 2.82 4.15
C THR A 94 20.54 2.58 2.72
N ASN A 95 21.05 1.53 2.06
CA ASN A 95 20.64 1.16 0.72
C ASN A 95 19.64 0.02 0.71
N GLU A 96 19.07 -0.30 1.87
CA GLU A 96 18.08 -1.37 1.97
C GLU A 96 16.95 -0.94 2.90
N MET A 97 15.74 -1.35 2.56
CA MET A 97 14.53 -1.03 3.32
C MET A 97 13.61 -2.23 3.31
N THR A 98 13.04 -2.55 4.47
CA THR A 98 12.05 -3.63 4.57
C THR A 98 10.70 -3.01 4.89
N LEU A 99 9.71 -3.31 4.06
CA LEU A 99 8.35 -2.81 4.21
C LEU A 99 7.39 -3.97 4.37
N GLU A 100 6.53 -3.88 5.38
CA GLU A 100 5.39 -4.79 5.50
C GLU A 100 4.21 -4.10 4.85
N VAL A 101 3.66 -4.71 3.80
CA VAL A 101 2.60 -4.10 3.00
C VAL A 101 1.40 -5.02 2.92
N SER A 102 0.22 -4.45 2.80
CA SER A 102 -0.98 -5.24 2.65
C SER A 102 -1.95 -4.58 1.68
N LYS A 103 -2.74 -5.43 1.01
CA LYS A 103 -3.80 -5.02 0.11
C LYS A 103 -5.04 -5.81 0.51
N TYR A 104 -6.11 -5.12 0.84
CA TYR A 104 -7.34 -5.73 1.34
C TYR A 104 -8.55 -5.23 0.58
N ARG A 105 -9.44 -6.14 0.22
CA ARG A 105 -10.74 -5.78 -0.30
C ARG A 105 -11.88 -6.54 0.39
N ALA A 106 -11.64 -7.80 0.73
CA ALA A 106 -12.62 -8.64 1.41
C ALA A 106 -11.89 -9.72 2.21
N ASN A 107 -12.61 -10.43 3.08
CA ASN A 107 -12.00 -11.46 3.91
C ASN A 107 -11.31 -12.57 3.09
N GLU A 108 -11.80 -12.82 1.88
CA GLU A 108 -11.19 -13.78 0.97
C GLU A 108 -10.39 -13.11 -0.15
N GLY A 109 -10.12 -11.83 0.00
CA GLY A 109 -9.39 -11.05 -0.98
C GLY A 109 -8.40 -10.12 -0.29
N ALA A 110 -7.39 -10.70 0.35
CA ALA A 110 -6.37 -9.94 1.05
C ALA A 110 -5.00 -10.56 0.83
N ILE A 111 -3.98 -9.71 0.71
CA ILE A 111 -2.60 -10.10 0.54
C ILE A 111 -1.77 -9.32 1.54
N ALA A 112 -0.83 -9.99 2.20
CA ALA A 112 0.14 -9.35 3.07
C ALA A 112 1.52 -9.87 2.72
N LEU A 113 2.46 -8.96 2.50
CA LEU A 113 3.82 -9.27 2.09
C LEU A 113 4.81 -8.50 2.92
N GLU A 114 5.98 -9.08 3.13
CA GLU A 114 7.12 -8.35 3.63
C GLU A 114 8.10 -8.23 2.47
N MET A 115 8.27 -7.00 1.96
CA MET A 115 9.12 -6.71 0.81
C MET A 115 10.46 -6.14 1.25
N ILE A 116 11.52 -6.61 0.60
CA ILE A 116 12.85 -6.05 0.77
C ILE A 116 13.15 -5.23 -0.47
N LEU A 117 13.46 -3.94 -0.28
CA LEU A 117 13.82 -3.05 -1.37
C LEU A 117 15.28 -2.66 -1.23
N ALA A 118 15.95 -2.53 -2.35
CA ALA A 118 17.36 -2.14 -2.38
C ALA A 118 17.57 -0.98 -3.34
N TYR A 119 18.46 -0.06 -2.95
CA TYR A 119 18.86 1.03 -3.81
C TYR A 119 20.09 0.61 -4.59
N GLN A 120 19.93 0.49 -5.91
CA GLN A 120 20.99 0.04 -6.80
C GLN A 120 20.97 0.86 -8.08
N GLU A 121 22.16 1.29 -8.51
CA GLU A 121 22.32 1.99 -9.78
C GLU A 121 21.39 3.20 -9.94
N GLY A 122 21.20 3.94 -8.84
CA GLY A 122 20.42 5.17 -8.88
C GLY A 122 18.93 4.99 -8.70
N GLN A 123 18.45 3.77 -8.44
CA GLN A 123 17.02 3.55 -8.25
C GLN A 123 16.72 2.48 -7.21
N TRP A 124 15.52 2.56 -6.65
CA TRP A 124 15.01 1.55 -5.72
C TRP A 124 14.35 0.42 -6.49
N GLU A 125 14.65 -0.80 -6.10
CA GLU A 125 14.09 -2.01 -6.71
C GLU A 125 13.71 -3.01 -5.63
N ILE A 126 12.72 -3.85 -5.92
CA ILE A 126 12.37 -4.95 -5.03
C ILE A 126 13.43 -6.03 -5.22
N SER A 127 14.13 -6.37 -4.12
CA SER A 127 15.17 -7.40 -4.17
C SER A 127 14.65 -8.75 -3.71
N GLY A 128 13.51 -8.81 -2.99
CA GLY A 128 12.94 -10.07 -2.57
C GLY A 128 11.75 -9.90 -1.64
N TYR A 129 11.20 -11.05 -1.26
CA TYR A 129 10.10 -11.13 -0.30
C TYR A 129 10.54 -12.03 0.85
N VAL A 130 10.20 -11.63 2.08
CA VAL A 130 10.48 -12.46 3.24
C VAL A 130 9.32 -13.39 3.53
N THR A 131 8.10 -12.87 3.49
CA THR A 131 6.88 -13.62 3.83
C THR A 131 5.75 -13.19 2.91
N GLU A 132 4.96 -14.16 2.46
CA GLU A 132 3.78 -13.89 1.67
C GLU A 132 2.59 -14.61 2.32
N ARG A 133 1.46 -13.90 2.45
CA ARG A 133 0.22 -14.44 3.00
C ARG A 133 -0.95 -14.02 2.13
N GLU A 134 -1.83 -14.99 1.86
CA GLU A 134 -3.06 -14.74 1.10
C GLU A 134 -4.25 -15.27 1.86
N SER A 135 -5.38 -14.62 1.70
CA SER A 135 -6.64 -15.09 2.26
C SER A 135 -7.80 -14.84 1.29
#